data_b1bd880eaebbf3a7d281abf41ec6a3c1
#
_entry.id   b1bd880eaebbf3a7d281abf41ec6a3c1
#
_cell.length_a   1.000
_cell.length_b   1.000
_cell.length_c   1.000
_cell.angle_alpha   90.00
_cell.angle_beta   90.00
_cell.angle_gamma   90.00
#
_symmetry.space_group_name_H-M   'P 1'
#
loop_
_entity.id
_entity.type
_entity.pdbx_description
1 polymer ?
#
loop_
_entity_poly.entity_id
_entity_poly.type
_entity_poly.pdbx_seq_one_letter_code
_entity_poly.pdbx_strand_id
1 'polypeptide(L)'
;GAIIYLFMKLHGKGSAQKKDELIQRFSLDPKKKAKNYSKGNRQKVGLIAALAVDSDLYLFDEPTSGLDPLMETIFQEEVEKLKEQGKSILLSSHILSEVERLADKVVIIREGTVVEEGTLDELRHLTRSTITIETEAENSHLAQLNGVHDFVQKGHLAQFAADNEAFDVILAEASKLGAKKFESIPPTLEDLFMRHYEG
;
A
#
# COMPACT_ATOMS: atom_id res chain seq x y z
N GLY A 1 -3.07 -6.23 29.94
CA GLY A 1 -4.44 -6.25 30.45
C GLY A 1 -5.00 -4.91 30.90
N ALA A 2 -4.48 -4.34 32.01
CA ALA A 2 -5.12 -3.17 32.66
C ALA A 2 -5.19 -1.91 31.77
N ILE A 3 -4.15 -1.63 30.96
CA ILE A 3 -4.12 -0.45 30.08
C ILE A 3 -5.21 -0.55 28.98
N ILE A 4 -5.31 -1.68 28.31
CA ILE A 4 -6.33 -1.90 27.27
C ILE A 4 -7.74 -1.76 27.88
N TYR A 5 -7.97 -2.34 29.06
CA TYR A 5 -9.24 -2.22 29.78
C TYR A 5 -9.58 -0.77 30.13
N LEU A 6 -8.58 0.02 30.56
CA LEU A 6 -8.76 1.43 30.87
C LEU A 6 -9.20 2.22 29.63
N PHE A 7 -8.52 2.03 28.49
CA PHE A 7 -8.88 2.67 27.22
C PHE A 7 -10.32 2.33 26.80
N MET A 8 -10.68 1.04 26.83
CA MET A 8 -12.04 0.61 26.53
C MET A 8 -13.09 1.27 27.42
N LYS A 9 -12.80 1.40 28.72
CA LYS A 9 -13.70 2.00 29.68
C LYS A 9 -13.89 3.51 29.48
N LEU A 10 -12.84 4.20 29.06
CA LEU A 10 -12.89 5.63 28.75
C LEU A 10 -13.75 5.93 27.50
N HIS A 11 -13.74 5.04 26.51
CA HIS A 11 -14.50 5.22 25.26
C HIS A 11 -15.92 4.63 25.32
N GLY A 12 -16.26 3.86 26.36
CA GLY A 12 -17.64 3.42 26.64
C GLY A 12 -18.23 2.34 25.71
N LYS A 13 -17.58 1.99 24.61
CA LYS A 13 -18.07 1.06 23.57
C LYS A 13 -17.13 -0.14 23.33
N GLY A 14 -16.31 -0.52 24.30
CA GLY A 14 -15.34 -1.60 24.13
C GLY A 14 -15.93 -2.98 24.37
N SER A 15 -15.56 -3.96 23.54
CA SER A 15 -15.92 -5.38 23.68
C SER A 15 -14.81 -6.17 24.38
N ALA A 16 -15.12 -6.77 25.54
CA ALA A 16 -14.18 -7.64 26.24
C ALA A 16 -13.83 -8.88 25.42
N GLN A 17 -14.80 -9.44 24.69
CA GLN A 17 -14.58 -10.58 23.80
C GLN A 17 -13.63 -10.22 22.66
N LYS A 18 -13.86 -9.09 21.96
CA LYS A 18 -13.00 -8.61 20.88
C LYS A 18 -11.57 -8.32 21.38
N LYS A 19 -11.43 -7.71 22.56
CA LYS A 19 -10.13 -7.51 23.21
C LYS A 19 -9.36 -8.82 23.41
N ASP A 20 -10.03 -9.86 23.93
CA ASP A 20 -9.39 -11.15 24.23
C ASP A 20 -9.00 -11.88 22.93
N GLU A 21 -9.83 -11.80 21.88
CA GLU A 21 -9.52 -12.27 20.53
C GLU A 21 -8.27 -11.57 19.96
N LEU A 22 -8.23 -10.23 20.02
CA LEU A 22 -7.10 -9.45 19.51
C LEU A 22 -5.81 -9.74 20.29
N ILE A 23 -5.87 -9.92 21.61
CA ILE A 23 -4.71 -10.33 22.41
C ILE A 23 -4.12 -11.65 21.91
N GLN A 24 -4.96 -12.61 21.58
CA GLN A 24 -4.53 -13.89 21.00
C GLN A 24 -3.95 -13.71 19.61
N ARG A 25 -4.65 -13.02 18.71
CA ARG A 25 -4.21 -12.78 17.33
C ARG A 25 -2.87 -12.06 17.26
N PHE A 26 -2.69 -11.01 18.04
CA PHE A 26 -1.42 -10.27 18.12
C PHE A 26 -0.35 -10.94 18.98
N SER A 27 -0.62 -12.14 19.51
CA SER A 27 0.31 -12.90 20.36
C SER A 27 0.87 -12.05 21.51
N LEU A 28 0.02 -11.23 22.15
CA LEU A 28 0.42 -10.38 23.25
C LEU A 28 0.26 -11.11 24.59
N ASP A 29 1.33 -11.17 25.40
CA ASP A 29 1.23 -11.68 26.78
C ASP A 29 0.58 -10.63 27.72
N PRO A 30 -0.69 -10.78 28.13
CA PRO A 30 -1.38 -9.78 28.94
C PRO A 30 -0.90 -9.70 30.39
N LYS A 31 -0.09 -10.67 30.85
CA LYS A 31 0.43 -10.76 32.23
C LYS A 31 1.73 -9.98 32.41
N LYS A 32 2.45 -9.74 31.33
CA LYS A 32 3.71 -9.00 31.35
C LYS A 32 3.50 -7.52 31.71
N LYS A 33 4.33 -6.97 32.61
CA LYS A 33 4.25 -5.55 32.98
C LYS A 33 4.62 -4.66 31.78
N ALA A 34 3.87 -3.58 31.56
CA ALA A 34 4.06 -2.67 30.42
C ALA A 34 5.49 -2.13 30.28
N LYS A 35 6.20 -1.87 31.39
CA LYS A 35 7.61 -1.43 31.39
C LYS A 35 8.58 -2.44 30.76
N ASN A 36 8.19 -3.70 30.69
CA ASN A 36 9.02 -4.80 30.15
C ASN A 36 8.65 -5.14 28.70
N TYR A 37 7.76 -4.40 28.07
CA TYR A 37 7.43 -4.59 26.67
C TYR A 37 8.50 -3.99 25.75
N SER A 38 8.84 -4.70 24.67
CA SER A 38 9.58 -4.17 23.53
C SER A 38 8.79 -3.04 22.83
N LYS A 39 9.42 -2.31 21.91
CA LYS A 39 8.74 -1.30 21.08
C LYS A 39 7.52 -1.93 20.38
N GLY A 40 7.70 -3.07 19.69
CA GLY A 40 6.61 -3.77 19.00
C GLY A 40 5.48 -4.23 19.93
N ASN A 41 5.79 -4.76 21.12
CA ASN A 41 4.74 -5.13 22.06
C ASN A 41 3.97 -3.93 22.62
N ARG A 42 4.62 -2.77 22.76
CA ARG A 42 3.91 -1.52 23.12
C ARG A 42 2.98 -1.07 21.99
N GLN A 43 3.44 -1.18 20.73
CA GLN A 43 2.62 -0.92 19.55
C GLN A 43 1.38 -1.82 19.53
N LYS A 44 1.55 -3.14 19.72
CA LYS A 44 0.44 -4.10 19.82
C LYS A 44 -0.59 -3.70 20.90
N VAL A 45 -0.16 -3.20 22.04
CA VAL A 45 -1.09 -2.73 23.10
C VAL A 45 -1.94 -1.57 22.59
N GLY A 46 -1.35 -0.60 21.91
CA GLY A 46 -2.07 0.53 21.32
C GLY A 46 -3.10 0.08 20.28
N LEU A 47 -2.67 -0.78 19.35
CA LEU A 47 -3.54 -1.33 18.30
C LEU A 47 -4.72 -2.12 18.90
N ILE A 48 -4.46 -3.02 19.85
CA ILE A 48 -5.51 -3.80 20.49
C ILE A 48 -6.48 -2.88 21.23
N ALA A 49 -5.97 -1.82 21.90
CA ALA A 49 -6.82 -0.87 22.60
C ALA A 49 -7.75 -0.09 21.65
N ALA A 50 -7.24 0.33 20.48
CA ALA A 50 -8.03 1.02 19.45
C ALA A 50 -9.04 0.08 18.79
N LEU A 51 -8.61 -1.10 18.34
CA LEU A 51 -9.41 -2.08 17.61
C LEU A 51 -10.49 -2.77 18.47
N ALA A 52 -10.31 -2.81 19.81
CA ALA A 52 -11.28 -3.38 20.72
C ALA A 52 -12.48 -2.45 21.02
N VAL A 53 -12.42 -1.20 20.58
CA VAL A 53 -13.49 -0.20 20.72
C VAL A 53 -14.26 -0.11 19.42
N ASP A 54 -15.59 -0.09 19.47
CA ASP A 54 -16.43 0.20 18.30
C ASP A 54 -16.52 1.72 18.12
N SER A 55 -15.89 2.22 17.07
CA SER A 55 -15.85 3.63 16.71
C SER A 55 -16.28 3.82 15.25
N ASP A 56 -16.78 5.01 14.90
CA ASP A 56 -17.10 5.35 13.51
C ASP A 56 -15.86 5.83 12.74
N LEU A 57 -14.85 6.34 13.47
CA LEU A 57 -13.57 6.82 12.92
C LEU A 57 -12.40 6.24 13.70
N TYR A 58 -11.43 5.71 12.98
CA TYR A 58 -10.15 5.24 13.52
C TYR A 58 -9.02 6.10 12.97
N LEU A 59 -8.11 6.52 13.86
CA LEU A 59 -6.91 7.28 13.50
C LEU A 59 -5.68 6.43 13.87
N PHE A 60 -4.91 6.05 12.86
CA PHE A 60 -3.70 5.26 13.01
C PHE A 60 -2.49 6.04 12.51
N ASP A 61 -1.57 6.33 13.41
CA ASP A 61 -0.30 6.99 13.09
C ASP A 61 0.81 5.94 13.14
N GLU A 62 1.39 5.62 11.95
CA GLU A 62 2.44 4.61 11.78
C GLU A 62 2.15 3.28 12.52
N PRO A 63 0.98 2.67 12.32
CA PRO A 63 0.47 1.58 13.17
C PRO A 63 1.32 0.32 13.14
N THR A 64 2.01 0.05 12.03
CA THR A 64 2.83 -1.15 11.82
C THR A 64 4.28 -0.96 12.22
N SER A 65 4.70 0.27 12.55
CA SER A 65 6.08 0.58 12.93
C SER A 65 6.60 -0.30 14.08
N GLY A 66 7.59 -1.15 13.76
CA GLY A 66 8.22 -2.06 14.72
C GLY A 66 7.43 -3.33 15.02
N LEU A 67 6.43 -3.66 14.22
CA LEU A 67 5.82 -4.98 14.15
C LEU A 67 6.68 -5.92 13.30
N ASP A 68 6.48 -7.22 13.50
CA ASP A 68 6.97 -8.23 12.57
C ASP A 68 5.95 -8.45 11.43
N PRO A 69 6.36 -9.01 10.27
CA PRO A 69 5.49 -9.14 9.10
C PRO A 69 4.17 -9.89 9.36
N LEU A 70 4.18 -10.86 10.26
CA LEU A 70 2.95 -11.59 10.62
C LEU A 70 1.96 -10.67 11.35
N MET A 71 2.45 -9.82 12.23
CA MET A 71 1.61 -8.87 12.98
C MET A 71 1.12 -7.73 12.09
N GLU A 72 1.90 -7.31 11.11
CA GLU A 72 1.47 -6.37 10.07
C GLU A 72 0.30 -6.96 9.27
N THR A 73 0.39 -8.21 8.83
CA THR A 73 -0.70 -8.90 8.14
C THR A 73 -1.97 -8.94 9.00
N ILE A 74 -1.85 -9.27 10.30
CA ILE A 74 -3.00 -9.29 11.23
C ILE A 74 -3.64 -7.91 11.35
N PHE A 75 -2.84 -6.84 11.44
CA PHE A 75 -3.35 -5.48 11.47
C PHE A 75 -4.11 -5.14 10.19
N GLN A 76 -3.56 -5.47 9.02
CA GLN A 76 -4.19 -5.23 7.71
C GLN A 76 -5.55 -5.94 7.63
N GLU A 77 -5.63 -7.20 8.04
CA GLU A 77 -6.89 -7.95 8.09
C GLU A 77 -7.94 -7.31 9.02
N GLU A 78 -7.53 -6.74 10.15
CA GLU A 78 -8.45 -6.03 11.04
C GLU A 78 -8.93 -4.70 10.42
N VAL A 79 -8.06 -3.98 9.68
CA VAL A 79 -8.45 -2.78 8.94
C VAL A 79 -9.46 -3.13 7.84
N GLU A 80 -9.22 -4.19 7.07
CA GLU A 80 -10.15 -4.66 6.04
C GLU A 80 -11.55 -4.97 6.63
N LYS A 81 -11.61 -5.65 7.78
CA LYS A 81 -12.89 -5.91 8.48
C LYS A 81 -13.59 -4.61 8.91
N LEU A 82 -12.85 -3.60 9.35
CA LEU A 82 -13.44 -2.31 9.71
C LEU A 82 -14.01 -1.60 8.48
N LYS A 83 -13.32 -1.67 7.33
CA LYS A 83 -13.81 -1.14 6.04
C LYS A 83 -15.10 -1.84 5.62
N GLU A 84 -15.16 -3.17 5.70
CA GLU A 84 -16.37 -3.95 5.41
C GLU A 84 -17.56 -3.57 6.31
N GLN A 85 -17.29 -3.11 7.54
CA GLN A 85 -18.30 -2.60 8.46
C GLN A 85 -18.69 -1.13 8.19
N GLY A 86 -18.13 -0.50 7.15
CA GLY A 86 -18.39 0.90 6.79
C GLY A 86 -17.74 1.92 7.73
N LYS A 87 -16.70 1.53 8.45
CA LYS A 87 -15.95 2.44 9.33
C LYS A 87 -15.01 3.34 8.52
N SER A 88 -14.82 4.57 8.99
CA SER A 88 -13.84 5.50 8.44
C SER A 88 -12.47 5.30 9.10
N ILE A 89 -11.42 5.29 8.30
CA ILE A 89 -10.05 5.06 8.79
C ILE A 89 -9.14 6.11 8.17
N LEU A 90 -8.40 6.83 9.00
CA LEU A 90 -7.28 7.67 8.59
C LEU A 90 -5.99 7.00 9.08
N LEU A 91 -5.11 6.68 8.14
CA LEU A 91 -3.86 5.95 8.40
C LEU A 91 -2.69 6.76 7.85
N SER A 92 -1.68 7.02 8.67
CA SER A 92 -0.37 7.46 8.18
C SER A 92 0.56 6.25 8.05
N SER A 93 1.33 6.19 6.97
CA SER A 93 2.37 5.18 6.77
C SER A 93 3.46 5.69 5.84
N HIS A 94 4.69 5.25 6.06
CA HIS A 94 5.80 5.41 5.12
C HIS A 94 6.05 4.12 4.31
N ILE A 95 5.24 3.08 4.53
CA ILE A 95 5.30 1.79 3.82
C ILE A 95 4.27 1.85 2.68
N LEU A 96 4.74 2.16 1.47
CA LEU A 96 3.87 2.42 0.32
C LEU A 96 3.03 1.19 -0.07
N SER A 97 3.57 -0.02 0.05
CA SER A 97 2.84 -1.27 -0.20
C SER A 97 1.69 -1.50 0.80
N GLU A 98 1.81 -1.01 2.04
CA GLU A 98 0.71 -1.02 3.01
C GLU A 98 -0.40 -0.05 2.57
N VAL A 99 -0.02 1.15 2.14
CA VAL A 99 -0.97 2.16 1.62
C VAL A 99 -1.69 1.63 0.38
N GLU A 100 -0.97 1.04 -0.58
CA GLU A 100 -1.57 0.44 -1.78
C GLU A 100 -2.59 -0.65 -1.47
N ARG A 101 -2.36 -1.41 -0.40
CA ARG A 101 -3.27 -2.48 0.01
C ARG A 101 -4.51 -1.96 0.72
N LEU A 102 -4.36 -0.95 1.59
CA LEU A 102 -5.40 -0.57 2.55
C LEU A 102 -6.20 0.66 2.14
N ALA A 103 -5.60 1.60 1.39
CA ALA A 103 -6.20 2.89 1.15
C ALA A 103 -7.16 2.88 -0.04
N ASP A 104 -8.32 3.53 0.10
CA ASP A 104 -9.21 3.86 -1.01
C ASP A 104 -8.82 5.22 -1.63
N LYS A 105 -8.32 6.12 -0.79
CA LYS A 105 -7.77 7.43 -1.16
C LYS A 105 -6.43 7.65 -0.48
N VAL A 106 -5.52 8.30 -1.20
CA VAL A 106 -4.17 8.64 -0.73
C VAL A 106 -3.98 10.15 -0.78
N VAL A 107 -3.29 10.68 0.21
CA VAL A 107 -2.80 12.07 0.24
C VAL A 107 -1.30 12.00 0.49
N ILE A 108 -0.52 12.52 -0.47
CA ILE A 108 0.94 12.61 -0.35
C ILE A 108 1.30 13.99 0.20
N ILE A 109 2.03 13.99 1.32
CA ILE A 109 2.45 15.22 2.00
C ILE A 109 3.97 15.31 1.96
N ARG A 110 4.48 16.47 1.50
CA ARG A 110 5.91 16.81 1.53
C ARG A 110 6.09 18.19 2.15
N GLU A 111 7.01 18.32 3.10
CA GLU A 111 7.34 19.61 3.76
C GLU A 111 6.08 20.33 4.32
N GLY A 112 5.11 19.55 4.82
CA GLY A 112 3.86 20.09 5.38
C GLY A 112 2.84 20.55 4.33
N THR A 113 3.09 20.30 3.05
CA THR A 113 2.18 20.66 1.94
C THR A 113 1.67 19.39 1.25
N VAL A 114 0.38 19.38 0.89
CA VAL A 114 -0.17 18.32 0.04
C VAL A 114 0.38 18.51 -1.37
N VAL A 115 1.05 17.48 -1.90
CA VAL A 115 1.63 17.48 -3.25
C VAL A 115 0.78 16.69 -4.23
N GLU A 116 0.10 15.63 -3.77
CA GLU A 116 -0.84 14.84 -4.57
C GLU A 116 -1.95 14.30 -3.68
N GLU A 117 -3.15 14.15 -4.24
CA GLU A 117 -4.28 13.47 -3.61
C GLU A 117 -5.16 12.79 -4.66
N GLY A 118 -5.73 11.64 -4.31
CA GLY A 118 -6.63 10.91 -5.20
C GLY A 118 -6.81 9.46 -4.79
N THR A 119 -7.58 8.71 -5.58
CA THR A 119 -7.61 7.25 -5.52
C THR A 119 -6.30 6.68 -6.08
N LEU A 120 -5.99 5.43 -5.76
CA LEU A 120 -4.81 4.76 -6.32
C LEU A 120 -4.84 4.73 -7.85
N ASP A 121 -6.01 4.54 -8.44
CA ASP A 121 -6.16 4.49 -9.90
C ASP A 121 -5.94 5.87 -10.52
N GLU A 122 -6.51 6.94 -9.95
CA GLU A 122 -6.26 8.31 -10.39
C GLU A 122 -4.77 8.66 -10.32
N LEU A 123 -4.10 8.31 -9.22
CA LEU A 123 -2.68 8.56 -9.05
C LEU A 123 -1.80 7.74 -10.02
N ARG A 124 -2.17 6.49 -10.29
CA ARG A 124 -1.48 5.64 -11.28
C ARG A 124 -1.59 6.17 -12.71
N HIS A 125 -2.71 6.82 -13.05
CA HIS A 125 -2.85 7.46 -14.37
C HIS A 125 -1.89 8.63 -14.60
N LEU A 126 -1.34 9.21 -13.54
CA LEU A 126 -0.32 10.28 -13.63
C LEU A 126 1.10 9.74 -13.91
N THR A 127 1.28 8.44 -13.93
CA THR A 127 2.58 7.77 -14.11
C THR A 127 2.54 6.77 -15.27
N ARG A 128 3.74 6.40 -15.73
CA ARG A 128 3.95 5.49 -16.86
C ARG A 128 3.95 4.05 -16.38
N SER A 129 3.36 3.16 -17.18
CA SER A 129 3.49 1.71 -16.97
C SER A 129 4.82 1.21 -17.51
N THR A 130 5.44 0.27 -16.81
CA THR A 130 6.61 -0.46 -17.33
C THR A 130 6.14 -1.61 -18.21
N ILE A 131 6.55 -1.58 -19.49
CA ILE A 131 6.21 -2.62 -20.46
C ILE A 131 7.44 -3.46 -20.76
N THR A 132 7.26 -4.77 -20.75
CA THR A 132 8.28 -5.76 -21.17
C THR A 132 7.70 -6.57 -22.33
N ILE A 133 8.37 -6.54 -23.49
CA ILE A 133 7.95 -7.23 -24.70
C ILE A 133 9.08 -8.14 -25.20
N GLU A 134 8.76 -9.38 -25.56
CA GLU A 134 9.63 -10.27 -26.34
C GLU A 134 8.94 -10.59 -27.66
N THR A 135 9.63 -10.39 -28.79
CA THR A 135 9.08 -10.53 -30.14
C THR A 135 9.89 -11.50 -31.00
N GLU A 136 9.29 -12.04 -32.07
CA GLU A 136 10.02 -12.85 -33.09
C GLU A 136 10.86 -11.95 -33.96
N ALA A 137 10.30 -10.85 -34.43
CA ALA A 137 10.99 -9.86 -35.25
C ALA A 137 11.74 -8.84 -34.36
N GLU A 138 12.63 -8.08 -34.97
CA GLU A 138 13.31 -6.98 -34.31
C GLU A 138 12.31 -5.89 -33.90
N ASN A 139 12.50 -5.34 -32.70
CA ASN A 139 11.55 -4.44 -32.04
C ASN A 139 12.14 -3.07 -31.69
N SER A 140 13.33 -2.72 -32.18
CA SER A 140 14.02 -1.46 -31.88
C SER A 140 13.21 -0.21 -32.31
N HIS A 141 12.35 -0.31 -33.31
CA HIS A 141 11.52 0.80 -33.76
C HIS A 141 10.43 1.18 -32.71
N LEU A 142 10.11 0.32 -31.76
CA LEU A 142 9.21 0.66 -30.66
C LEU A 142 9.71 1.86 -29.86
N ALA A 143 11.03 2.07 -29.79
CA ALA A 143 11.65 3.24 -29.18
C ALA A 143 11.20 4.59 -29.79
N GLN A 144 10.71 4.57 -31.03
CA GLN A 144 10.30 5.78 -31.76
C GLN A 144 8.79 6.06 -31.64
N LEU A 145 8.04 5.18 -31.04
CA LEU A 145 6.60 5.41 -30.82
C LEU A 145 6.39 6.55 -29.82
N ASN A 146 5.40 7.38 -30.13
CA ASN A 146 5.01 8.45 -29.21
C ASN A 146 4.50 7.85 -27.91
N GLY A 147 4.96 8.37 -26.77
CA GLY A 147 4.61 7.87 -25.45
C GLY A 147 5.45 6.68 -24.98
N VAL A 148 6.51 6.30 -25.70
CA VAL A 148 7.53 5.33 -25.25
C VAL A 148 8.75 6.10 -24.73
N HIS A 149 9.21 5.71 -23.53
CA HIS A 149 10.32 6.34 -22.80
C HIS A 149 11.25 5.29 -22.24
N ASP A 150 12.51 5.67 -21.98
CA ASP A 150 13.51 4.83 -21.29
C ASP A 150 13.68 3.43 -21.91
N PHE A 151 13.67 3.38 -23.26
CA PHE A 151 13.72 2.14 -24.02
C PHE A 151 15.07 1.43 -23.86
N VAL A 152 15.04 0.21 -23.39
CA VAL A 152 16.19 -0.68 -23.25
C VAL A 152 15.90 -2.00 -23.98
N GLN A 153 16.84 -2.42 -24.85
CA GLN A 153 16.71 -3.65 -25.63
C GLN A 153 17.87 -4.60 -25.36
N LYS A 154 17.55 -5.89 -25.26
CA LYS A 154 18.52 -7.01 -25.22
C LYS A 154 18.06 -8.10 -26.17
N GLY A 155 18.59 -8.11 -27.39
CA GLY A 155 18.14 -9.00 -28.46
C GLY A 155 16.67 -8.72 -28.82
N HIS A 156 15.81 -9.72 -28.71
CA HIS A 156 14.37 -9.59 -29.00
C HIS A 156 13.52 -9.18 -27.78
N LEU A 157 14.15 -9.01 -26.62
CA LEU A 157 13.50 -8.52 -25.41
C LEU A 157 13.69 -7.00 -25.30
N ALA A 158 12.60 -6.25 -25.21
CA ALA A 158 12.61 -4.82 -24.94
C ALA A 158 11.85 -4.52 -23.66
N GLN A 159 12.36 -3.54 -22.89
CA GLN A 159 11.71 -2.98 -21.71
C GLN A 159 11.71 -1.46 -21.82
N PHE A 160 10.60 -0.83 -21.50
CA PHE A 160 10.44 0.62 -21.58
C PHE A 160 9.29 1.11 -20.72
N ALA A 161 9.26 2.40 -20.42
CA ALA A 161 8.12 3.06 -19.81
C ALA A 161 7.17 3.57 -20.91
N ALA A 162 5.86 3.45 -20.69
CA ALA A 162 4.85 3.87 -21.65
C ALA A 162 3.78 4.75 -21.00
N ASP A 163 3.41 5.82 -21.70
CA ASP A 163 2.24 6.62 -21.36
C ASP A 163 0.97 5.79 -21.62
N ASN A 164 -0.06 5.96 -20.79
CA ASN A 164 -1.30 5.15 -20.88
C ASN A 164 -1.98 5.28 -22.26
N GLU A 165 -1.92 6.46 -22.88
CA GLU A 165 -2.49 6.72 -24.20
C GLU A 165 -1.77 5.98 -25.35
N ALA A 166 -0.52 5.56 -25.11
CA ALA A 166 0.27 4.82 -26.09
C ALA A 166 0.00 3.31 -26.10
N PHE A 167 -0.71 2.80 -25.10
CA PHE A 167 -0.87 1.37 -24.85
C PHE A 167 -1.46 0.61 -26.05
N ASP A 168 -2.51 1.12 -26.67
CA ASP A 168 -3.18 0.48 -27.80
C ASP A 168 -2.24 0.38 -29.02
N VAL A 169 -1.47 1.44 -29.27
CA VAL A 169 -0.50 1.48 -30.39
C VAL A 169 0.64 0.48 -30.13
N ILE A 170 1.16 0.44 -28.90
CA ILE A 170 2.23 -0.48 -28.50
C ILE A 170 1.76 -1.94 -28.65
N LEU A 171 0.55 -2.25 -28.18
CA LEU A 171 -0.02 -3.59 -28.25
C LEU A 171 -0.24 -4.04 -29.71
N ALA A 172 -0.73 -3.14 -30.56
CA ALA A 172 -0.92 -3.41 -31.98
C ALA A 172 0.42 -3.68 -32.70
N GLU A 173 1.47 -2.90 -32.41
CA GLU A 173 2.80 -3.11 -32.96
C GLU A 173 3.44 -4.40 -32.43
N ALA A 174 3.34 -4.68 -31.14
CA ALA A 174 3.81 -5.91 -30.55
C ALA A 174 3.19 -7.16 -31.23
N SER A 175 1.88 -7.10 -31.51
CA SER A 175 1.17 -8.18 -32.21
C SER A 175 1.71 -8.39 -33.65
N LYS A 176 1.99 -7.33 -34.39
CA LYS A 176 2.57 -7.42 -35.75
C LYS A 176 3.98 -8.02 -35.75
N LEU A 177 4.74 -7.78 -34.68
CA LEU A 177 6.11 -8.31 -34.50
C LEU A 177 6.15 -9.75 -34.02
N GLY A 178 5.02 -10.40 -33.82
CA GLY A 178 4.93 -11.76 -33.29
C GLY A 178 5.33 -11.81 -31.81
N ALA A 179 4.64 -11.05 -30.99
CA ALA A 179 4.90 -11.01 -29.54
C ALA A 179 4.76 -12.41 -28.91
N LYS A 180 5.84 -12.87 -28.27
CA LYS A 180 5.90 -14.11 -27.45
C LYS A 180 5.62 -13.82 -25.98
N LYS A 181 6.01 -12.63 -25.52
CA LYS A 181 5.75 -12.13 -24.18
C LYS A 181 5.28 -10.68 -24.28
N PHE A 182 4.25 -10.36 -23.54
CA PHE A 182 3.81 -8.98 -23.30
C PHE A 182 3.42 -8.88 -21.83
N GLU A 183 4.11 -8.04 -21.11
CA GLU A 183 3.88 -7.80 -19.68
C GLU A 183 3.79 -6.29 -19.45
N SER A 184 2.73 -5.85 -18.81
CA SER A 184 2.53 -4.47 -18.40
C SER A 184 2.42 -4.43 -16.89
N ILE A 185 3.34 -3.73 -16.26
CA ILE A 185 3.35 -3.50 -14.82
C ILE A 185 2.91 -2.06 -14.58
N PRO A 186 1.75 -1.84 -13.94
CA PRO A 186 1.32 -0.50 -13.60
C PRO A 186 2.31 0.15 -12.63
N PRO A 187 2.40 1.47 -12.60
CA PRO A 187 3.27 2.19 -11.68
C PRO A 187 2.84 1.95 -10.23
N THR A 188 3.83 1.91 -9.36
CA THR A 188 3.65 1.82 -7.91
C THR A 188 3.52 3.21 -7.29
N LEU A 189 3.02 3.30 -6.05
CA LEU A 189 3.09 4.55 -5.27
C LEU A 189 4.55 5.00 -5.04
N GLU A 190 5.50 4.06 -5.03
CA GLU A 190 6.93 4.37 -4.91
C GLU A 190 7.42 5.15 -6.13
N ASP A 191 7.02 4.76 -7.33
CA ASP A 191 7.36 5.48 -8.57
C ASP A 191 6.79 6.90 -8.56
N LEU A 192 5.55 7.06 -8.08
CA LEU A 192 4.92 8.38 -7.88
C LEU A 192 5.68 9.23 -6.86
N PHE A 193 6.02 8.63 -5.73
CA PHE A 193 6.73 9.31 -4.65
C PHE A 193 8.12 9.78 -5.11
N MET A 194 8.87 8.91 -5.82
CA MET A 194 10.20 9.24 -6.32
C MET A 194 10.19 10.41 -7.32
N ARG A 195 9.17 10.54 -8.17
CA ARG A 195 9.04 11.70 -9.09
C ARG A 195 9.03 13.04 -8.36
N HIS A 196 8.43 13.11 -7.18
CA HIS A 196 8.42 14.33 -6.37
C HIS A 196 9.75 14.62 -5.65
N TYR A 197 10.68 13.64 -5.64
CA TYR A 197 12.00 13.80 -5.04
C TYR A 197 13.10 14.11 -6.07
N GLU A 198 12.92 13.72 -7.33
CA GLU A 198 13.89 13.92 -8.42
C GLU A 198 13.70 15.27 -9.16
N GLY A 199 12.66 16.01 -8.88
CA GLY A 199 12.37 17.38 -9.38
C GLY A 199 12.61 18.42 -8.30
#